data_449a093dbe3cd17cccdf49ebf94a8ec6
#
_entry.id   449a093dbe3cd17cccdf49ebf94a8ec6
#
_cell.length_a   1.000
_cell.length_b   1.000
_cell.length_c   1.000
_cell.angle_alpha   90.00
_cell.angle_beta   90.00
_cell.angle_gamma   90.00
#
_symmetry.space_group_name_H-M   'P 1'
#
loop_
_entity.id
_entity.type
_entity.pdbx_description
1 polymer ?
#
loop_
_entity_poly.entity_id
_entity_poly.type
_entity_poly.pdbx_seq_one_letter_code
_entity_poly.pdbx_strand_id
1 'polypeptide(L)'
;MQNFGIFFNPNYERTEPIFNLLKKLHKNKDLQFYNFPQQKELFPDFIKSIKKNKLDCILSFGGDGTFLRASKLSLEFDVPLMGINLGKLGFLSESSLSELEKSIDDLKKNKFKVQQRMLLKTVVKRDNKPIFTSSALNDAVIYKGKEPRLIDIRFYSNKRLVVETRCDGLIISTPTGSTAYSLSSGGPILSPVMDAFVVTPLNPHVLSVRPMVF
;
A
#
# COMPACT_ATOMS: atom_id res chain seq x y z
N MET A 1 -6.29 11.20 19.15
CA MET A 1 -6.96 10.19 18.33
C MET A 1 -7.73 9.23 19.22
N GLN A 2 -8.99 8.92 18.87
CA GLN A 2 -9.87 8.03 19.64
C GLN A 2 -10.64 7.06 18.75
N ASN A 3 -10.75 7.33 17.44
CA ASN A 3 -11.53 6.56 16.49
C ASN A 3 -10.63 5.86 15.48
N PHE A 4 -10.55 4.55 15.54
CA PHE A 4 -9.65 3.75 14.72
C PHE A 4 -10.42 2.83 13.76
N GLY A 5 -10.11 2.93 12.46
CA GLY A 5 -10.50 1.91 11.48
C GLY A 5 -9.62 0.69 11.62
N ILE A 6 -10.19 -0.51 11.59
CA ILE A 6 -9.45 -1.76 11.69
C ILE A 6 -9.52 -2.51 10.37
N PHE A 7 -8.38 -2.85 9.83
CA PHE A 7 -8.25 -3.64 8.61
C PHE A 7 -7.35 -4.85 8.83
N PHE A 8 -7.83 -6.04 8.50
CA PHE A 8 -7.11 -7.30 8.68
C PHE A 8 -6.69 -7.94 7.35
N ASN A 9 -5.67 -8.79 7.42
CA ASN A 9 -5.48 -9.81 6.42
C ASN A 9 -6.63 -10.84 6.54
N PRO A 10 -7.50 -10.99 5.52
CA PRO A 10 -8.65 -11.90 5.59
C PRO A 10 -8.26 -13.38 5.80
N ASN A 11 -7.02 -13.74 5.45
CA ASN A 11 -6.50 -15.11 5.61
C ASN A 11 -5.79 -15.32 6.96
N TYR A 12 -5.89 -14.37 7.90
CA TYR A 12 -5.25 -14.50 9.19
C TYR A 12 -6.20 -15.17 10.19
N GLU A 13 -5.88 -16.41 10.59
CA GLU A 13 -6.75 -17.25 11.41
C GLU A 13 -6.68 -16.94 12.92
N ARG A 14 -5.54 -16.38 13.39
CA ARG A 14 -5.31 -16.12 14.82
C ARG A 14 -5.78 -14.74 15.27
N THR A 15 -7.05 -14.42 15.04
CA THR A 15 -7.61 -13.08 15.33
C THR A 15 -7.98 -12.89 16.79
N GLU A 16 -8.22 -13.97 17.55
CA GLU A 16 -8.71 -13.91 18.93
C GLU A 16 -7.82 -13.09 19.89
N PRO A 17 -6.48 -13.25 19.94
CA PRO A 17 -5.62 -12.43 20.80
C PRO A 17 -5.72 -10.94 20.48
N ILE A 18 -5.90 -10.60 19.20
CA ILE A 18 -6.03 -9.22 18.73
C ILE A 18 -7.36 -8.63 19.20
N PHE A 19 -8.47 -9.37 19.02
CA PHE A 19 -9.78 -8.92 19.49
C PHE A 19 -9.85 -8.77 21.00
N ASN A 20 -9.21 -9.66 21.75
CA ASN A 20 -9.11 -9.54 23.20
C ASN A 20 -8.35 -8.27 23.62
N LEU A 21 -7.25 -7.95 22.94
CA LEU A 21 -6.50 -6.71 23.17
C LEU A 21 -7.32 -5.47 22.78
N LEU A 22 -7.97 -5.46 21.62
CA LEU A 22 -8.84 -4.34 21.19
C LEU A 22 -10.01 -4.15 22.17
N LYS A 23 -10.62 -5.24 22.69
CA LYS A 23 -11.70 -5.17 23.68
C LYS A 23 -11.22 -4.57 24.99
N LYS A 24 -10.02 -4.94 25.45
CA LYS A 24 -9.37 -4.33 26.63
C LYS A 24 -9.15 -2.83 26.42
N LEU A 25 -8.60 -2.45 25.26
CA LEU A 25 -8.33 -1.04 24.92
C LEU A 25 -9.62 -0.22 24.79
N HIS A 26 -10.66 -0.78 24.20
CA HIS A 26 -11.97 -0.14 24.11
C HIS A 26 -12.54 0.20 25.50
N LYS A 27 -12.48 -0.76 26.45
CA LYS A 27 -13.00 -0.56 27.80
C LYS A 27 -12.16 0.39 28.66
N ASN A 28 -10.83 0.26 28.59
CA ASN A 28 -9.94 0.93 29.54
C ASN A 28 -9.50 2.32 29.08
N LYS A 29 -9.58 2.63 27.78
CA LYS A 29 -9.01 3.87 27.20
C LYS A 29 -10.02 4.73 26.45
N ASP A 30 -11.30 4.37 26.49
CA ASP A 30 -12.38 5.05 25.75
C ASP A 30 -12.07 5.19 24.25
N LEU A 31 -11.67 4.07 23.63
CA LEU A 31 -11.35 4.01 22.21
C LEU A 31 -12.50 3.40 21.44
N GLN A 32 -12.77 3.93 20.26
CA GLN A 32 -13.76 3.41 19.34
C GLN A 32 -13.06 2.72 18.16
N PHE A 33 -13.47 1.48 17.87
CA PHE A 33 -12.97 0.70 16.77
C PHE A 33 -14.08 0.47 15.75
N TYR A 34 -13.72 0.59 14.47
CA TYR A 34 -14.66 0.48 13.36
C TYR A 34 -14.14 -0.51 12.32
N ASN A 35 -15.02 -1.36 11.80
CA ASN A 35 -14.73 -2.24 10.67
C ASN A 35 -15.15 -1.59 9.35
N PHE A 36 -14.57 -2.05 8.27
CA PHE A 36 -14.96 -1.69 6.91
C PHE A 36 -15.98 -2.69 6.37
N PRO A 37 -16.94 -2.26 5.52
CA PRO A 37 -18.03 -3.11 5.04
C PRO A 37 -17.58 -4.43 4.43
N GLN A 38 -16.44 -4.42 3.71
CA GLN A 38 -15.89 -5.62 3.06
C GLN A 38 -15.37 -6.67 4.04
N GLN A 39 -15.22 -6.32 5.31
CA GLN A 39 -14.69 -7.22 6.35
C GLN A 39 -15.65 -7.38 7.53
N LYS A 40 -16.89 -6.93 7.44
CA LYS A 40 -17.85 -6.89 8.55
C LYS A 40 -18.00 -8.24 9.26
N GLU A 41 -18.05 -9.33 8.51
CA GLU A 41 -18.24 -10.70 9.04
C GLU A 41 -17.04 -11.22 9.84
N LEU A 42 -15.88 -10.60 9.72
CA LEU A 42 -14.66 -10.98 10.44
C LEU A 42 -14.59 -10.43 11.87
N PHE A 43 -15.51 -9.53 12.23
CA PHE A 43 -15.37 -8.74 13.47
C PHE A 43 -16.44 -9.04 14.50
N PRO A 44 -16.09 -9.06 15.81
CA PRO A 44 -17.05 -9.16 16.89
C PRO A 44 -17.92 -7.89 17.01
N ASP A 45 -19.11 -8.03 17.60
CA ASP A 45 -20.15 -6.99 17.69
C ASP A 45 -19.72 -5.67 18.34
N PHE A 46 -18.68 -5.66 19.19
CA PHE A 46 -18.21 -4.43 19.81
C PHE A 46 -17.46 -3.51 18.81
N ILE A 47 -17.03 -4.04 17.64
CA ILE A 47 -16.41 -3.27 16.57
C ILE A 47 -17.50 -2.90 15.56
N LYS A 48 -17.95 -1.67 15.63
CA LYS A 48 -19.07 -1.15 14.83
C LYS A 48 -18.67 -0.95 13.37
N SER A 49 -19.64 -1.02 12.45
CA SER A 49 -19.40 -0.61 11.07
C SER A 49 -19.14 0.87 10.97
N ILE A 50 -18.19 1.25 10.10
CA ILE A 50 -17.79 2.63 9.92
C ILE A 50 -18.93 3.49 9.39
N LYS A 51 -19.05 4.70 9.94
CA LYS A 51 -19.84 5.81 9.36
C LYS A 51 -18.84 6.85 8.85
N LYS A 52 -19.04 7.37 7.63
CA LYS A 52 -18.21 8.46 7.08
C LYS A 52 -18.02 9.56 8.12
N ASN A 53 -16.84 10.09 8.27
CA ASN A 53 -16.43 11.26 9.08
C ASN A 53 -16.06 11.01 10.56
N LYS A 54 -15.62 9.81 10.94
CA LYS A 54 -15.25 9.55 12.35
C LYS A 54 -13.90 8.88 12.57
N LEU A 55 -13.09 8.66 11.55
CA LEU A 55 -11.78 8.03 11.75
C LEU A 55 -10.69 9.08 12.01
N ASP A 56 -9.83 8.76 12.96
CA ASP A 56 -8.58 9.49 13.20
C ASP A 56 -7.37 8.79 12.56
N CYS A 57 -7.43 7.45 12.44
CA CYS A 57 -6.37 6.63 11.89
C CYS A 57 -6.90 5.24 11.51
N ILE A 58 -6.26 4.58 10.55
CA ILE A 58 -6.52 3.17 10.22
C ILE A 58 -5.37 2.32 10.76
N LEU A 59 -5.70 1.24 11.48
CA LEU A 59 -4.77 0.22 11.95
C LEU A 59 -4.88 -1.00 11.03
N SER A 60 -3.79 -1.30 10.31
CA SER A 60 -3.71 -2.45 9.41
C SER A 60 -2.97 -3.60 10.06
N PHE A 61 -3.67 -4.69 10.35
CA PHE A 61 -3.12 -5.88 11.00
C PHE A 61 -2.71 -6.93 9.96
N GLY A 62 -1.41 -7.14 9.80
CA GLY A 62 -0.86 -8.08 8.81
C GLY A 62 0.54 -7.69 8.37
N GLY A 63 0.99 -8.21 7.24
CA GLY A 63 2.23 -7.82 6.57
C GLY A 63 2.00 -6.71 5.52
N ASP A 64 3.05 -6.43 4.73
CA ASP A 64 3.06 -5.37 3.71
C ASP A 64 1.90 -5.47 2.71
N GLY A 65 1.53 -6.67 2.28
CA GLY A 65 0.39 -6.86 1.38
C GLY A 65 -0.95 -6.42 1.98
N THR A 66 -1.12 -6.52 3.32
CA THR A 66 -2.31 -6.01 4.01
C THR A 66 -2.27 -4.49 4.10
N PHE A 67 -1.10 -3.94 4.40
CA PHE A 67 -0.86 -2.49 4.40
C PHE A 67 -1.17 -1.86 3.03
N LEU A 68 -0.71 -2.47 1.94
CA LEU A 68 -1.00 -2.01 0.58
C LEU A 68 -2.50 -2.00 0.26
N ARG A 69 -3.26 -2.98 0.74
CA ARG A 69 -4.73 -2.96 0.60
C ARG A 69 -5.38 -1.88 1.44
N ALA A 70 -4.93 -1.71 2.68
CA ALA A 70 -5.43 -0.69 3.60
C ALA A 70 -5.10 0.73 3.14
N SER A 71 -4.01 0.94 2.38
CA SER A 71 -3.63 2.27 1.87
C SER A 71 -4.70 2.91 0.96
N LYS A 72 -5.49 2.09 0.27
CA LYS A 72 -6.64 2.58 -0.53
C LYS A 72 -7.73 3.18 0.36
N LEU A 73 -7.97 2.58 1.53
CA LEU A 73 -8.92 3.10 2.52
C LEU A 73 -8.37 4.37 3.17
N SER A 74 -7.08 4.41 3.48
CA SER A 74 -6.42 5.62 3.98
C SER A 74 -6.60 6.81 3.02
N LEU A 75 -6.46 6.57 1.71
CA LEU A 75 -6.72 7.58 0.68
C LEU A 75 -8.21 7.96 0.60
N GLU A 76 -9.12 6.98 0.69
CA GLU A 76 -10.57 7.19 0.61
C GLU A 76 -11.11 8.01 1.79
N PHE A 77 -10.62 7.74 3.00
CA PHE A 77 -11.04 8.39 4.24
C PHE A 77 -10.20 9.61 4.61
N ASP A 78 -9.12 9.88 3.89
CA ASP A 78 -8.16 10.96 4.14
C ASP A 78 -7.61 10.94 5.58
N VAL A 79 -7.17 9.76 6.03
CA VAL A 79 -6.64 9.55 7.39
C VAL A 79 -5.32 8.78 7.35
N PRO A 80 -4.43 8.98 8.34
CA PRO A 80 -3.20 8.20 8.47
C PRO A 80 -3.46 6.70 8.55
N LEU A 81 -2.48 5.91 8.08
CA LEU A 81 -2.46 4.46 8.16
C LEU A 81 -1.27 4.00 8.98
N MET A 82 -1.50 3.12 9.95
CA MET A 82 -0.47 2.49 10.76
C MET A 82 -0.47 0.99 10.55
N GLY A 83 0.68 0.41 10.22
CA GLY A 83 0.87 -1.03 10.05
C GLY A 83 1.22 -1.72 11.37
N ILE A 84 0.44 -2.74 11.75
CA ILE A 84 0.71 -3.63 12.88
C ILE A 84 1.12 -4.98 12.32
N ASN A 85 2.38 -5.33 12.49
CA ASN A 85 2.93 -6.59 11.99
C ASN A 85 2.48 -7.76 12.87
N LEU A 86 1.98 -8.82 12.23
CA LEU A 86 1.55 -10.06 12.88
C LEU A 86 2.52 -11.22 12.68
N GLY A 87 3.64 -11.00 12.01
CA GLY A 87 4.62 -12.03 11.66
C GLY A 87 6.02 -11.47 11.49
N LYS A 88 6.65 -11.77 10.35
CA LYS A 88 7.99 -11.22 10.03
C LYS A 88 7.87 -9.74 9.68
N LEU A 89 8.77 -8.94 10.23
CA LEU A 89 8.86 -7.51 9.96
C LEU A 89 8.99 -7.25 8.45
N GLY A 90 8.13 -6.39 7.92
CA GLY A 90 8.16 -5.91 6.54
C GLY A 90 8.79 -4.53 6.43
N PHE A 91 8.68 -3.92 5.25
CA PHE A 91 9.16 -2.57 4.98
C PHE A 91 8.15 -1.47 5.34
N LEU A 92 6.87 -1.82 5.50
CA LEU A 92 5.77 -0.87 5.67
C LEU A 92 5.13 -0.89 7.07
N SER A 93 5.35 -1.96 7.85
CA SER A 93 4.80 -2.10 9.20
C SER A 93 5.84 -1.67 10.23
N GLU A 94 5.52 -0.66 11.04
CA GLU A 94 6.46 -0.06 12.01
C GLU A 94 6.23 -0.52 13.45
N SER A 95 5.16 -1.26 13.73
CA SER A 95 4.81 -1.72 15.08
C SER A 95 4.42 -3.20 15.09
N SER A 96 4.70 -3.86 16.18
CA SER A 96 4.26 -5.22 16.46
C SER A 96 2.98 -5.24 17.29
N LEU A 97 2.32 -6.41 17.37
CA LEU A 97 1.12 -6.56 18.19
C LEU A 97 1.41 -6.30 19.68
N SER A 98 2.61 -6.67 20.17
CA SER A 98 3.04 -6.43 21.56
C SER A 98 3.23 -4.95 21.89
N GLU A 99 3.51 -4.11 20.89
CA GLU A 99 3.71 -2.67 21.03
C GLU A 99 2.43 -1.86 20.80
N LEU A 100 1.33 -2.50 20.38
CA LEU A 100 0.09 -1.81 19.99
C LEU A 100 -0.44 -0.89 21.08
N GLU A 101 -0.43 -1.33 22.34
CA GLU A 101 -0.94 -0.53 23.47
C GLU A 101 -0.14 0.76 23.67
N LYS A 102 1.20 0.67 23.59
CA LYS A 102 2.11 1.83 23.65
C LYS A 102 1.90 2.74 22.45
N SER A 103 1.82 2.18 21.24
CA SER A 103 1.61 2.94 20.01
C SER A 103 0.30 3.74 20.05
N ILE A 104 -0.78 3.15 20.56
CA ILE A 104 -2.05 3.85 20.75
C ILE A 104 -1.92 4.98 21.79
N ASP A 105 -1.19 4.79 22.88
CA ASP A 105 -0.93 5.83 23.85
C ASP A 105 -0.14 7.00 23.26
N ASP A 106 0.85 6.69 22.42
CA ASP A 106 1.62 7.72 21.71
C ASP A 106 0.73 8.48 20.69
N LEU A 107 -0.16 7.79 19.97
CA LEU A 107 -1.15 8.40 19.09
C LEU A 107 -2.11 9.32 19.86
N LYS A 108 -2.60 8.92 21.04
CA LYS A 108 -3.46 9.75 21.90
C LYS A 108 -2.75 11.01 22.40
N LYS A 109 -1.46 10.91 22.70
CA LYS A 109 -0.63 12.01 23.21
C LYS A 109 -0.02 12.87 22.11
N ASN A 110 -0.37 12.64 20.83
CA ASN A 110 0.24 13.27 19.65
C ASN A 110 1.78 13.12 19.58
N LYS A 111 2.31 12.00 20.10
CA LYS A 111 3.73 11.65 20.06
C LYS A 111 4.05 10.73 18.89
N PHE A 112 3.78 11.20 17.68
CA PHE A 112 4.03 10.47 16.45
C PHE A 112 4.41 11.43 15.33
N LYS A 113 4.97 10.85 14.24
CA LYS A 113 5.22 11.58 12.99
C LYS A 113 4.46 10.89 11.87
N VAL A 114 3.80 11.67 11.02
CA VAL A 114 3.19 11.17 9.79
C VAL A 114 4.21 11.29 8.67
N GLN A 115 4.54 10.17 8.05
CA GLN A 115 5.36 10.15 6.84
C GLN A 115 4.44 10.15 5.62
N GLN A 116 4.56 11.18 4.79
CA GLN A 116 3.88 11.21 3.50
C GLN A 116 4.57 10.26 2.51
N ARG A 117 3.76 9.54 1.74
CA ARG A 117 4.22 8.61 0.71
C ARG A 117 3.61 8.99 -0.64
N MET A 118 4.43 9.00 -1.66
CA MET A 118 3.97 9.20 -3.03
C MET A 118 3.04 8.06 -3.44
N LEU A 119 1.98 8.39 -4.18
CA LEU A 119 1.09 7.42 -4.84
C LEU A 119 1.21 7.56 -6.36
N LEU A 120 1.21 6.44 -7.05
CA LEU A 120 1.13 6.39 -8.49
C LEU A 120 -0.33 6.30 -8.94
N LYS A 121 -0.84 7.32 -9.63
CA LYS A 121 -2.14 7.25 -10.31
C LYS A 121 -1.95 6.75 -11.73
N THR A 122 -2.55 5.61 -12.03
CA THR A 122 -2.52 4.99 -13.36
C THR A 122 -3.84 5.16 -14.07
N VAL A 123 -3.79 5.60 -15.33
CA VAL A 123 -4.97 5.67 -16.22
C VAL A 123 -4.63 4.94 -17.51
N VAL A 124 -5.36 3.86 -17.79
CA VAL A 124 -5.26 3.15 -19.07
C VAL A 124 -6.30 3.73 -20.02
N LYS A 125 -5.86 4.09 -21.22
CA LYS A 125 -6.72 4.62 -22.28
C LYS A 125 -6.67 3.72 -23.51
N ARG A 126 -7.80 3.59 -24.19
CA ARG A 126 -7.92 2.98 -25.52
C ARG A 126 -8.75 3.95 -26.38
N ASP A 127 -8.28 4.25 -27.58
CA ASP A 127 -8.91 5.25 -28.45
C ASP A 127 -9.18 6.58 -27.73
N ASN A 128 -8.19 7.06 -26.98
CA ASN A 128 -8.23 8.26 -26.13
C ASN A 128 -9.29 8.24 -25.01
N LYS A 129 -10.03 7.15 -24.82
CA LYS A 129 -11.01 7.00 -23.73
C LYS A 129 -10.40 6.26 -22.55
N PRO A 130 -10.59 6.74 -21.31
CA PRO A 130 -10.13 6.01 -20.12
C PRO A 130 -10.96 4.74 -19.96
N ILE A 131 -10.30 3.59 -19.89
CA ILE A 131 -10.93 2.27 -19.67
C ILE A 131 -10.61 1.69 -18.28
N PHE A 132 -9.57 2.21 -17.61
CA PHE A 132 -9.19 1.78 -16.28
C PHE A 132 -8.47 2.92 -15.56
N THR A 133 -8.76 3.08 -14.27
CA THR A 133 -8.06 4.04 -13.40
C THR A 133 -7.83 3.39 -12.04
N SER A 134 -6.62 3.50 -11.51
CA SER A 134 -6.26 2.99 -10.18
C SER A 134 -5.13 3.81 -9.58
N SER A 135 -5.01 3.75 -8.26
CA SER A 135 -3.85 4.27 -7.52
C SER A 135 -3.09 3.13 -6.86
N ALA A 136 -1.77 3.23 -6.82
CA ALA A 136 -0.88 2.25 -6.21
C ALA A 136 0.12 2.95 -5.30
N LEU A 137 0.40 2.34 -4.14
CA LEU A 137 1.47 2.76 -3.26
C LEU A 137 2.84 2.25 -3.74
N ASN A 138 2.88 1.05 -4.34
CA ASN A 138 4.11 0.46 -4.86
C ASN A 138 4.31 0.76 -6.34
N ASP A 139 3.59 0.09 -7.23
CA ASP A 139 3.88 0.10 -8.66
C ASP A 139 2.63 -0.14 -9.52
N ALA A 140 2.79 0.18 -10.81
CA ALA A 140 1.93 -0.25 -11.90
C ALA A 140 2.76 -1.07 -12.88
N VAL A 141 2.27 -2.25 -13.24
CA VAL A 141 2.97 -3.19 -14.12
C VAL A 141 2.19 -3.35 -15.42
N ILE A 142 2.86 -3.12 -16.53
CA ILE A 142 2.40 -3.50 -17.87
C ILE A 142 3.08 -4.82 -18.18
N TYR A 143 2.31 -5.85 -18.54
CA TYR A 143 2.84 -7.19 -18.80
C TYR A 143 2.17 -7.82 -20.03
N LYS A 144 2.93 -8.61 -20.77
CA LYS A 144 2.48 -9.26 -22.01
C LYS A 144 1.31 -10.24 -21.84
N GLY A 145 0.92 -10.55 -20.60
CA GLY A 145 -0.15 -11.51 -20.33
C GLY A 145 0.30 -12.97 -20.53
N LYS A 146 -0.58 -13.78 -21.10
CA LYS A 146 -0.34 -15.22 -21.34
C LYS A 146 0.41 -15.52 -22.64
N GLU A 147 0.56 -14.52 -23.49
CA GLU A 147 1.24 -14.69 -24.79
C GLU A 147 2.74 -14.86 -24.60
N PRO A 148 3.38 -15.80 -25.33
CA PRO A 148 4.82 -16.01 -25.24
C PRO A 148 5.65 -14.94 -25.93
N ARG A 149 5.02 -14.09 -26.74
CA ARG A 149 5.69 -13.05 -27.54
C ARG A 149 5.98 -11.82 -26.71
N LEU A 150 7.12 -11.18 -26.98
CA LEU A 150 7.46 -9.87 -26.42
C LEU A 150 6.48 -8.81 -26.92
N ILE A 151 6.26 -7.79 -26.11
CA ILE A 151 5.47 -6.61 -26.46
C ILE A 151 6.39 -5.44 -26.82
N ASP A 152 5.95 -4.60 -27.74
CA ASP A 152 6.65 -3.36 -28.09
C ASP A 152 6.15 -2.23 -27.18
N ILE A 153 7.05 -1.63 -26.42
CA ILE A 153 6.74 -0.55 -25.48
C ILE A 153 7.50 0.71 -25.89
N ARG A 154 6.78 1.83 -25.99
CA ARG A 154 7.34 3.18 -26.08
C ARG A 154 7.06 3.91 -24.78
N PHE A 155 8.11 4.28 -24.07
CA PHE A 155 8.01 5.07 -22.86
C PHE A 155 8.32 6.54 -23.15
N TYR A 156 7.40 7.40 -22.73
CA TYR A 156 7.51 8.85 -22.86
C TYR A 156 7.52 9.49 -21.47
N SER A 157 8.42 10.43 -21.24
CA SER A 157 8.40 11.35 -20.11
C SER A 157 8.20 12.77 -20.63
N ASN A 158 7.20 13.50 -20.10
CA ASN A 158 6.87 14.86 -20.55
C ASN A 158 6.76 15.00 -22.08
N LYS A 159 6.07 14.06 -22.74
CA LYS A 159 5.87 13.98 -24.20
C LYS A 159 7.14 13.72 -25.02
N ARG A 160 8.29 13.49 -24.40
CA ARG A 160 9.53 13.11 -25.07
C ARG A 160 9.69 11.61 -25.02
N LEU A 161 9.98 10.98 -26.15
CA LEU A 161 10.33 9.56 -26.20
C LEU A 161 11.65 9.35 -25.46
N VAL A 162 11.63 8.49 -24.45
CA VAL A 162 12.80 8.13 -23.65
C VAL A 162 13.38 6.81 -24.13
N VAL A 163 12.53 5.80 -24.31
CA VAL A 163 12.95 4.48 -24.74
C VAL A 163 11.85 3.80 -25.56
N GLU A 164 12.28 3.07 -26.59
CA GLU A 164 11.47 2.11 -27.34
C GLU A 164 12.16 0.74 -27.20
N THR A 165 11.43 -0.27 -26.75
CA THR A 165 12.01 -1.58 -26.52
C THR A 165 10.98 -2.68 -26.64
N ARG A 166 11.44 -3.87 -27.05
CA ARG A 166 10.69 -5.13 -26.98
C ARG A 166 11.05 -5.82 -25.67
N CYS A 167 10.05 -6.17 -24.88
CA CYS A 167 10.28 -6.75 -23.56
C CYS A 167 9.05 -7.57 -23.10
N ASP A 168 9.17 -8.23 -21.95
CA ASP A 168 8.04 -8.91 -21.30
C ASP A 168 7.07 -7.93 -20.65
N GLY A 169 7.55 -6.74 -20.29
CA GLY A 169 6.75 -5.72 -19.63
C GLY A 169 7.54 -4.53 -19.13
N LEU A 170 6.86 -3.65 -18.40
CA LEU A 170 7.44 -2.45 -17.80
C LEU A 170 6.82 -2.24 -16.42
N ILE A 171 7.66 -2.00 -15.43
CA ILE A 171 7.25 -1.60 -14.08
C ILE A 171 7.45 -0.09 -13.96
N ILE A 172 6.45 0.62 -13.48
CA ILE A 172 6.56 2.01 -13.05
C ILE A 172 6.31 2.01 -11.54
N SER A 173 7.35 2.34 -10.77
CA SER A 173 7.35 2.20 -9.32
C SER A 173 7.51 3.55 -8.63
N THR A 174 6.81 3.72 -7.51
CA THR A 174 7.05 4.80 -6.55
C THR A 174 8.34 4.52 -5.76
N PRO A 175 8.87 5.47 -4.99
CA PRO A 175 9.96 5.20 -4.08
C PRO A 175 9.65 4.11 -3.05
N THR A 176 8.42 4.06 -2.54
CA THR A 176 7.97 2.97 -1.64
C THR A 176 8.02 1.62 -2.34
N GLY A 177 7.55 1.53 -3.58
CA GLY A 177 7.58 0.30 -4.39
C GLY A 177 8.95 -0.08 -4.94
N SER A 178 9.95 0.81 -4.85
CA SER A 178 11.31 0.52 -5.33
C SER A 178 11.95 -0.71 -4.66
N THR A 179 11.50 -1.06 -3.44
CA THR A 179 11.92 -2.27 -2.71
C THR A 179 11.06 -3.51 -2.99
N ALA A 180 10.03 -3.38 -3.85
CA ALA A 180 9.13 -4.46 -4.24
C ALA A 180 9.53 -5.11 -5.58
N TYR A 181 8.60 -5.24 -6.53
CA TYR A 181 8.85 -5.93 -7.80
C TYR A 181 9.93 -5.24 -8.65
N SER A 182 10.04 -3.91 -8.58
CA SER A 182 11.11 -3.16 -9.26
C SER A 182 12.50 -3.64 -8.82
N LEU A 183 12.71 -3.86 -7.50
CA LEU A 183 14.00 -4.34 -6.98
C LEU A 183 14.37 -5.72 -7.53
N SER A 184 13.46 -6.68 -7.49
CA SER A 184 13.71 -8.03 -8.01
C SER A 184 13.92 -8.06 -9.53
N SER A 185 13.53 -6.99 -10.23
CA SER A 185 13.75 -6.79 -11.66
C SER A 185 14.98 -5.91 -11.98
N GLY A 186 15.84 -5.65 -10.97
CA GLY A 186 17.10 -4.91 -11.13
C GLY A 186 16.96 -3.38 -11.01
N GLY A 187 15.81 -2.88 -10.54
CA GLY A 187 15.62 -1.45 -10.25
C GLY A 187 16.39 -0.99 -9.01
N PRO A 188 16.77 0.29 -8.91
CA PRO A 188 17.43 0.84 -7.75
C PRO A 188 16.48 1.02 -6.57
N ILE A 189 17.01 0.97 -5.34
CA ILE A 189 16.30 1.36 -4.13
C ILE A 189 16.27 2.88 -4.03
N LEU A 190 15.10 3.46 -3.84
CA LEU A 190 14.92 4.88 -3.58
C LEU A 190 14.52 5.12 -2.12
N SER A 191 14.95 6.26 -1.57
CA SER A 191 14.42 6.72 -0.29
C SER A 191 12.92 6.98 -0.41
N PRO A 192 12.10 6.51 0.54
CA PRO A 192 10.64 6.64 0.48
C PRO A 192 10.11 8.08 0.42
N VAL A 193 10.95 9.05 0.76
CA VAL A 193 10.62 10.48 0.77
C VAL A 193 11.04 11.22 -0.52
N MET A 194 11.64 10.50 -1.47
CA MET A 194 12.00 11.09 -2.77
C MET A 194 10.74 11.38 -3.60
N ASP A 195 10.81 12.44 -4.40
CA ASP A 195 9.80 12.76 -5.41
C ASP A 195 10.31 12.29 -6.78
N ALA A 196 10.21 10.99 -7.03
CA ALA A 196 10.71 10.33 -8.23
C ALA A 196 9.96 9.03 -8.54
N PHE A 197 10.01 8.58 -9.78
CA PHE A 197 9.56 7.25 -10.20
C PHE A 197 10.72 6.41 -10.72
N VAL A 198 10.68 5.11 -10.49
CA VAL A 198 11.56 4.13 -11.14
C VAL A 198 10.81 3.47 -12.28
N VAL A 199 11.39 3.46 -13.46
CA VAL A 199 10.88 2.75 -14.63
C VAL A 199 11.81 1.58 -14.92
N THR A 200 11.33 0.35 -14.70
CA THR A 200 12.13 -0.88 -14.80
C THR A 200 11.56 -1.78 -15.90
N PRO A 201 12.27 -1.96 -17.04
CA PRO A 201 11.91 -2.91 -18.06
C PRO A 201 12.05 -4.36 -17.59
N LEU A 202 11.10 -5.20 -17.97
CA LEU A 202 11.12 -6.65 -17.69
C LEU A 202 11.70 -7.38 -18.89
N ASN A 203 12.84 -8.05 -18.72
CA ASN A 203 13.52 -8.84 -19.76
C ASN A 203 13.59 -8.10 -21.10
N PRO A 204 14.19 -6.90 -21.17
CA PRO A 204 14.30 -6.16 -22.43
C PRO A 204 15.20 -6.91 -23.41
N HIS A 205 14.77 -6.98 -24.68
CA HIS A 205 15.56 -7.61 -25.76
C HIS A 205 16.82 -6.78 -26.06
N VAL A 206 16.76 -5.46 -25.86
CA VAL A 206 17.87 -4.54 -26.10
C VAL A 206 18.75 -4.46 -24.87
N LEU A 207 20.02 -4.90 -24.98
CA LEU A 207 20.95 -5.00 -23.86
C LEU A 207 21.35 -3.64 -23.23
N SER A 208 21.17 -2.54 -23.91
CA SER A 208 21.49 -1.18 -23.39
C SER A 208 20.37 -0.58 -22.53
N VAL A 209 19.18 -1.12 -22.57
CA VAL A 209 18.06 -0.62 -21.76
C VAL A 209 18.22 -1.04 -20.31
N ARG A 210 18.17 -0.07 -19.41
CA ARG A 210 18.36 -0.23 -17.96
C ARG A 210 17.22 0.43 -17.21
N PRO A 211 17.00 0.09 -15.93
CA PRO A 211 16.11 0.86 -15.06
C PRO A 211 16.51 2.34 -15.03
N MET A 212 15.52 3.21 -15.02
CA MET A 212 15.66 4.66 -15.07
C MET A 212 14.88 5.32 -13.94
N VAL A 213 15.38 6.46 -13.45
CA VAL A 213 14.71 7.28 -12.42
C VAL A 213 14.30 8.61 -13.03
N PHE A 214 13.05 9.04 -12.75
CA PHE A 214 12.43 10.28 -13.27
C PHE A 214 11.85 11.11 -12.14
#